data_613d01c42c33dfd68d272449f3b743d8
#
_entry.id   613d01c42c33dfd68d272449f3b743d8
#
_cell.length_a   1.000
_cell.length_b   1.000
_cell.length_c   1.000
_cell.angle_alpha   90.00
_cell.angle_beta   90.00
_cell.angle_gamma   90.00
#
_symmetry.space_group_name_H-M   'P 1'
#
loop_
_entity.id
_entity.type
_entity.pdbx_description
1 polymer ?
#
loop_
_entity_poly.entity_id
_entity_poly.type
_entity_poly.pdbx_seq_one_letter_code
_entity_poly.pdbx_strand_id
1 'polypeptide(L)'
;MPELNKANRQVCDVDIRVLKTMAPFLKFDTANTTTAGLSGDSAYAMAKGSRKIAFANPLEGTMTIEAQVYPFKFFSLLSDGVIETTAAYADSQVVKCETEGELSITVKNGEVKAGTVFVYPKGQFGDETAAIAGTFATNKFTETAESDKKLTVGAEFEVGYIVTRTSGIKKISFNNKKLPKDYYITQKTVDKDEEGLLTPFVMTAYKASIQRNFELSFSSEGDPASVTLTFDLMEDKDGNIFDMIELTDDVE
;
A
#
# COMPACT_ATOMS: atom_id res chain seq x y z
N MET A 1 -37.14 28.80 -0.52
CA MET A 1 -37.44 28.04 0.68
C MET A 1 -36.23 28.18 1.61
N PRO A 2 -36.38 28.20 2.93
CA PRO A 2 -35.21 28.13 3.79
C PRO A 2 -34.44 26.81 3.49
N GLU A 3 -33.16 26.89 3.49
CA GLU A 3 -32.30 25.71 3.31
C GLU A 3 -32.47 24.78 4.53
N LEU A 4 -32.81 23.51 4.29
CA LEU A 4 -32.97 22.53 5.36
C LEU A 4 -31.62 22.09 5.89
N ASN A 5 -31.55 21.81 7.19
CA ASN A 5 -30.35 21.26 7.79
C ASN A 5 -30.11 19.84 7.28
N LYS A 6 -28.85 19.49 7.02
CA LYS A 6 -28.44 18.18 6.50
C LYS A 6 -27.41 17.53 7.41
N ALA A 7 -27.36 16.22 7.38
CA ALA A 7 -26.37 15.40 8.09
C ALA A 7 -25.86 14.27 7.22
N ASN A 8 -24.60 13.91 7.40
CA ASN A 8 -23.94 12.79 6.74
C ASN A 8 -23.57 11.69 7.73
N ARG A 9 -23.81 10.45 7.36
CA ARG A 9 -23.38 9.26 8.11
C ARG A 9 -22.77 8.19 7.20
N GLN A 10 -22.31 8.57 6.02
CA GLN A 10 -21.72 7.66 5.05
C GLN A 10 -20.26 7.99 4.80
N VAL A 11 -19.45 6.96 4.59
CA VAL A 11 -18.08 7.10 4.11
C VAL A 11 -18.12 7.41 2.62
N CYS A 12 -17.19 8.24 2.16
CA CYS A 12 -17.13 8.62 0.76
C CYS A 12 -16.60 7.50 -0.15
N ASP A 13 -17.19 7.37 -1.33
CA ASP A 13 -16.57 6.71 -2.47
C ASP A 13 -15.46 7.61 -3.01
N VAL A 14 -14.29 7.04 -3.25
CA VAL A 14 -13.11 7.80 -3.69
C VAL A 14 -12.72 7.43 -5.12
N ASP A 15 -12.63 8.44 -6.01
CA ASP A 15 -12.07 8.32 -7.36
C ASP A 15 -10.73 9.07 -7.40
N ILE A 16 -9.65 8.35 -7.66
CA ILE A 16 -8.29 8.87 -7.74
C ILE A 16 -7.85 8.82 -9.20
N ARG A 17 -7.43 9.97 -9.74
CA ARG A 17 -6.97 10.12 -11.12
C ARG A 17 -5.55 10.67 -11.16
N VAL A 18 -4.77 10.26 -12.15
CA VAL A 18 -3.43 10.82 -12.38
C VAL A 18 -3.59 12.26 -12.86
N LEU A 19 -3.10 13.25 -12.11
CA LEU A 19 -3.30 14.67 -12.37
C LEU A 19 -2.92 15.08 -13.81
N LYS A 20 -1.78 14.60 -14.31
CA LYS A 20 -1.27 14.99 -15.64
C LYS A 20 -2.16 14.57 -16.81
N THR A 21 -2.87 13.45 -16.69
CA THR A 21 -3.63 12.85 -17.81
C THR A 21 -5.12 12.74 -17.52
N MET A 22 -5.56 12.99 -16.30
CA MET A 22 -6.89 12.74 -15.78
C MET A 22 -7.37 11.28 -15.94
N ALA A 23 -6.44 10.38 -16.29
CA ALA A 23 -6.75 8.96 -16.42
C ALA A 23 -7.13 8.38 -15.05
N PRO A 24 -8.22 7.59 -14.96
CA PRO A 24 -8.59 6.90 -13.74
C PRO A 24 -7.43 6.01 -13.26
N PHE A 25 -7.02 6.19 -12.02
CA PHE A 25 -5.98 5.38 -11.41
C PHE A 25 -6.59 4.31 -10.49
N LEU A 26 -7.45 4.72 -9.57
CA LEU A 26 -8.07 3.84 -8.60
C LEU A 26 -9.45 4.38 -8.21
N LYS A 27 -10.49 3.54 -8.27
CA LYS A 27 -11.75 3.78 -7.61
C LYS A 27 -11.79 2.95 -6.33
N PHE A 28 -12.22 3.55 -5.23
CA PHE A 28 -12.14 2.95 -3.92
C PHE A 28 -13.44 3.22 -3.15
N ASP A 29 -14.22 2.16 -2.93
CA ASP A 29 -15.54 2.15 -2.30
C ASP A 29 -15.59 1.36 -0.99
N THR A 30 -14.42 0.91 -0.51
CA THR A 30 -14.26 0.09 0.70
C THR A 30 -13.52 0.82 1.82
N ALA A 31 -13.49 2.15 1.80
CA ALA A 31 -12.95 2.94 2.90
C ALA A 31 -13.79 2.74 4.18
N ASN A 32 -13.13 2.72 5.32
CA ASN A 32 -13.77 2.74 6.63
C ASN A 32 -13.98 4.19 7.11
N THR A 33 -13.01 5.05 6.78
CA THR A 33 -13.05 6.46 7.12
C THR A 33 -12.44 7.28 6.00
N THR A 34 -13.09 8.40 5.67
CA THR A 34 -12.55 9.43 4.79
C THR A 34 -12.65 10.77 5.48
N THR A 35 -11.58 11.54 5.43
CA THR A 35 -11.57 12.91 5.98
C THR A 35 -11.03 13.88 4.95
N ALA A 36 -11.53 15.10 4.97
CA ALA A 36 -10.96 16.23 4.26
C ALA A 36 -10.99 17.43 5.20
N GLY A 37 -9.91 18.15 5.29
CA GLY A 37 -9.79 19.29 6.18
C GLY A 37 -8.97 20.40 5.56
N LEU A 38 -9.34 21.64 5.91
CA LEU A 38 -8.58 22.85 5.60
C LEU A 38 -8.18 23.51 6.92
N SER A 39 -6.96 23.98 6.96
CA SER A 39 -6.45 24.79 8.07
C SER A 39 -5.79 26.08 7.53
N GLY A 40 -5.90 27.14 8.28
CA GLY A 40 -5.25 28.39 7.94
C GLY A 40 -5.06 29.22 9.21
N ASP A 41 -3.83 29.52 9.52
CA ASP A 41 -3.48 30.38 10.64
C ASP A 41 -3.65 31.85 10.28
N SER A 42 -3.71 32.71 11.29
CA SER A 42 -3.71 34.14 11.11
C SER A 42 -2.59 34.80 11.93
N ALA A 43 -1.83 35.64 11.28
CA ALA A 43 -0.91 36.55 11.98
C ALA A 43 -1.66 37.78 12.46
N TYR A 44 -1.28 38.33 13.62
CA TYR A 44 -1.99 39.45 14.23
C TYR A 44 -1.05 40.62 14.49
N ALA A 45 -1.44 41.81 14.05
CA ALA A 45 -0.85 43.03 14.58
C ALA A 45 -1.43 43.34 15.95
N MET A 46 -0.54 43.58 16.92
CA MET A 46 -0.91 43.80 18.30
C MET A 46 -0.81 45.30 18.64
N ALA A 47 -1.77 45.80 19.41
CA ALA A 47 -1.70 47.14 20.01
C ALA A 47 -2.14 47.08 21.47
N LYS A 48 -1.30 47.59 22.38
CA LYS A 48 -1.54 47.60 23.83
C LYS A 48 -1.93 46.22 24.40
N GLY A 49 -1.23 45.15 23.91
CA GLY A 49 -1.48 43.77 24.35
C GLY A 49 -2.72 43.09 23.76
N SER A 50 -3.47 43.73 22.88
CA SER A 50 -4.67 43.15 22.22
C SER A 50 -4.45 42.97 20.72
N ARG A 51 -5.04 41.91 20.12
CA ARG A 51 -5.06 41.71 18.69
C ARG A 51 -5.91 42.79 18.03
N LYS A 52 -5.39 43.50 17.04
CA LYS A 52 -6.06 44.61 16.36
C LYS A 52 -6.35 44.34 14.89
N ILE A 53 -5.41 43.73 14.19
CA ILE A 53 -5.54 43.43 12.76
C ILE A 53 -5.14 41.96 12.56
N ALA A 54 -5.96 41.18 11.83
CA ALA A 54 -5.66 39.82 11.42
C ALA A 54 -5.18 39.81 9.97
N PHE A 55 -4.13 39.06 9.69
CA PHE A 55 -3.64 38.74 8.36
C PHE A 55 -3.81 37.22 8.18
N ALA A 56 -4.63 36.82 7.22
CA ALA A 56 -4.79 35.41 6.89
C ALA A 56 -3.53 34.86 6.21
N ASN A 57 -3.04 33.74 6.67
CA ASN A 57 -2.02 32.96 5.97
C ASN A 57 -2.70 32.09 4.87
N PRO A 58 -1.92 31.57 3.91
CA PRO A 58 -2.43 30.59 2.95
C PRO A 58 -3.11 29.40 3.65
N LEU A 59 -4.13 28.85 2.99
CA LEU A 59 -4.79 27.65 3.46
C LEU A 59 -3.92 26.42 3.18
N GLU A 60 -3.92 25.49 4.12
CA GLU A 60 -3.33 24.16 3.98
C GLU A 60 -4.46 23.11 4.03
N GLY A 61 -4.44 22.17 3.11
CA GLY A 61 -5.46 21.14 3.03
C GLY A 61 -4.86 19.75 3.20
N THR A 62 -5.62 18.88 3.85
CA THR A 62 -5.29 17.46 3.96
C THR A 62 -6.50 16.59 3.67
N MET A 63 -6.26 15.44 3.09
CA MET A 63 -7.28 14.42 2.82
C MET A 63 -6.74 13.06 3.25
N THR A 64 -7.54 12.29 4.00
CA THR A 64 -7.12 11.00 4.52
C THR A 64 -8.13 9.92 4.14
N ILE A 65 -7.63 8.75 3.77
CA ILE A 65 -8.41 7.55 3.45
C ILE A 65 -7.88 6.44 4.34
N GLU A 66 -8.76 5.87 5.17
CA GLU A 66 -8.47 4.70 5.99
C GLU A 66 -9.28 3.51 5.51
N ALA A 67 -8.65 2.35 5.37
CA ALA A 67 -9.29 1.13 4.91
C ALA A 67 -8.71 -0.13 5.55
N GLN A 68 -9.57 -1.11 5.83
CA GLN A 68 -9.21 -2.46 6.22
C GLN A 68 -9.26 -3.43 5.04
N VAL A 69 -10.07 -3.12 4.03
CA VAL A 69 -10.18 -3.91 2.79
C VAL A 69 -9.73 -3.04 1.62
N TYR A 70 -8.65 -3.43 0.97
CA TYR A 70 -8.02 -2.63 -0.09
C TYR A 70 -7.35 -3.53 -1.14
N PRO A 71 -7.33 -3.12 -2.42
CA PRO A 71 -6.59 -3.83 -3.46
C PRO A 71 -5.08 -3.58 -3.31
N PHE A 72 -4.25 -4.54 -3.72
CA PHE A 72 -2.78 -4.37 -3.70
C PHE A 72 -2.30 -3.11 -4.43
N LYS A 73 -3.03 -2.65 -5.45
CA LYS A 73 -2.76 -1.41 -6.19
C LYS A 73 -2.79 -0.16 -5.30
N PHE A 74 -3.50 -0.19 -4.18
CA PHE A 74 -3.57 0.89 -3.21
C PHE A 74 -2.18 1.35 -2.75
N PHE A 75 -1.27 0.40 -2.48
CA PHE A 75 0.10 0.70 -2.09
C PHE A 75 0.94 1.35 -3.21
N SER A 76 0.55 1.20 -4.46
CA SER A 76 1.30 1.83 -5.56
C SER A 76 1.17 3.35 -5.59
N LEU A 77 0.18 3.93 -4.90
CA LEU A 77 0.06 5.37 -4.67
C LEU A 77 1.28 5.94 -3.94
N LEU A 78 1.87 5.19 -3.00
CA LEU A 78 3.05 5.56 -2.21
C LEU A 78 4.37 5.48 -3.00
N SER A 79 4.33 4.97 -4.23
CA SER A 79 5.46 4.81 -5.15
C SER A 79 5.18 5.57 -6.45
N ASP A 80 5.77 5.15 -7.56
CA ASP A 80 5.57 5.74 -8.90
C ASP A 80 4.27 5.29 -9.60
N GLY A 81 3.41 4.54 -8.91
CA GLY A 81 2.17 3.98 -9.44
C GLY A 81 2.36 2.75 -10.32
N VAL A 82 3.56 2.18 -10.35
CA VAL A 82 3.90 1.02 -11.20
C VAL A 82 3.87 -0.27 -10.37
N ILE A 83 3.21 -1.30 -10.91
CA ILE A 83 3.24 -2.66 -10.39
C ILE A 83 4.11 -3.50 -11.33
N GLU A 84 5.21 -4.00 -10.80
CA GLU A 84 6.15 -4.87 -11.50
C GLU A 84 5.65 -6.33 -11.42
N THR A 85 5.91 -7.12 -12.47
CA THR A 85 5.53 -8.54 -12.56
C THR A 85 6.72 -9.49 -12.36
N THR A 86 7.89 -8.94 -12.05
CA THR A 86 9.11 -9.69 -11.78
C THR A 86 9.66 -9.33 -10.42
N ALA A 87 10.01 -10.35 -9.63
CA ALA A 87 10.69 -10.15 -8.34
C ALA A 87 11.59 -11.32 -8.00
N ALA A 88 12.64 -11.01 -7.24
CA ALA A 88 13.43 -11.98 -6.51
C ALA A 88 13.16 -11.83 -5.01
N TYR A 89 12.98 -12.95 -4.32
CA TYR A 89 12.75 -12.99 -2.87
C TYR A 89 13.28 -14.29 -2.28
N ALA A 90 13.55 -14.28 -0.98
CA ALA A 90 13.93 -15.48 -0.24
C ALA A 90 12.70 -16.35 0.02
N ASP A 91 12.84 -17.65 -0.18
CA ASP A 91 11.80 -18.64 0.07
C ASP A 91 12.43 -19.90 0.68
N SER A 92 11.61 -20.74 1.28
CA SER A 92 12.06 -22.01 1.82
C SER A 92 11.00 -23.09 1.61
N GLN A 93 11.44 -24.34 1.55
CA GLN A 93 10.56 -25.50 1.48
C GLN A 93 11.15 -26.69 2.23
N VAL A 94 10.26 -27.56 2.73
CA VAL A 94 10.66 -28.88 3.23
C VAL A 94 10.62 -29.87 2.09
N VAL A 95 11.76 -30.53 1.86
CA VAL A 95 11.92 -31.52 0.78
C VAL A 95 12.31 -32.85 1.39
N LYS A 96 11.64 -33.93 0.96
CA LYS A 96 12.00 -35.28 1.33
C LYS A 96 13.09 -35.79 0.37
N CYS A 97 14.14 -36.38 0.92
CA CYS A 97 15.19 -36.98 0.15
C CYS A 97 14.70 -38.31 -0.45
N GLU A 98 14.66 -38.38 -1.79
CA GLU A 98 14.25 -39.59 -2.54
C GLU A 98 15.45 -40.37 -3.08
N THR A 99 16.56 -39.66 -3.31
CA THR A 99 17.82 -40.23 -3.81
C THR A 99 18.93 -39.84 -2.87
N GLU A 100 19.76 -40.82 -2.48
CA GLU A 100 20.90 -40.57 -1.60
C GLU A 100 21.84 -39.53 -2.19
N GLY A 101 22.23 -38.53 -1.39
CA GLY A 101 23.09 -37.44 -1.79
C GLY A 101 22.47 -36.38 -2.69
N GLU A 102 21.15 -36.43 -2.98
CA GLU A 102 20.49 -35.48 -3.87
C GLU A 102 19.13 -35.02 -3.34
N LEU A 103 18.83 -33.73 -3.56
CA LEU A 103 17.47 -33.17 -3.34
C LEU A 103 16.97 -32.46 -4.59
N SER A 104 15.74 -32.79 -5.00
CA SER A 104 15.05 -32.09 -6.09
C SER A 104 14.29 -30.88 -5.53
N ILE A 105 14.61 -29.69 -6.02
CA ILE A 105 14.03 -28.41 -5.57
C ILE A 105 13.22 -27.84 -6.72
N THR A 106 11.90 -27.86 -6.61
CA THR A 106 11.00 -27.36 -7.66
C THR A 106 10.25 -26.13 -7.18
N VAL A 107 10.29 -25.07 -7.96
CA VAL A 107 9.57 -23.83 -7.69
C VAL A 107 8.59 -23.55 -8.83
N LYS A 108 7.32 -23.29 -8.47
CA LYS A 108 6.28 -22.96 -9.44
C LYS A 108 6.52 -21.58 -10.05
N ASN A 109 6.60 -21.50 -11.38
CA ASN A 109 6.75 -20.23 -12.12
C ASN A 109 7.96 -19.39 -11.66
N GLY A 110 9.04 -20.02 -11.27
CA GLY A 110 10.24 -19.34 -10.80
C GLY A 110 11.51 -20.11 -11.11
N GLU A 111 12.62 -19.42 -11.01
CA GLU A 111 13.97 -19.97 -11.17
C GLU A 111 14.75 -19.73 -9.88
N VAL A 112 15.31 -20.81 -9.33
CA VAL A 112 16.16 -20.74 -8.13
C VAL A 112 17.54 -20.23 -8.52
N LYS A 113 18.00 -19.19 -7.83
CA LYS A 113 19.31 -18.61 -8.07
C LYS A 113 20.41 -19.51 -7.54
N ALA A 114 21.24 -20.03 -8.43
CA ALA A 114 22.41 -20.81 -8.05
C ALA A 114 23.32 -20.04 -7.06
N GLY A 115 23.93 -20.75 -6.13
CA GLY A 115 24.78 -20.16 -5.08
C GLY A 115 24.03 -19.52 -3.91
N THR A 116 22.67 -19.59 -3.91
CA THR A 116 21.86 -19.12 -2.77
C THR A 116 21.08 -20.25 -2.11
N VAL A 117 21.35 -21.49 -2.48
CA VAL A 117 20.67 -22.66 -1.93
C VAL A 117 21.45 -23.18 -0.73
N PHE A 118 20.77 -23.25 0.41
CA PHE A 118 21.29 -23.78 1.67
C PHE A 118 20.35 -24.87 2.17
N VAL A 119 20.91 -25.99 2.56
CA VAL A 119 20.16 -27.17 2.98
C VAL A 119 20.48 -27.52 4.42
N TYR A 120 19.45 -27.79 5.20
CA TYR A 120 19.55 -28.17 6.61
C TYR A 120 18.65 -29.38 6.90
N PRO A 121 18.99 -30.20 7.91
CA PRO A 121 18.01 -31.13 8.48
C PRO A 121 16.77 -30.37 8.96
N LYS A 122 15.60 -30.96 8.80
CA LYS A 122 14.33 -30.33 9.25
C LYS A 122 14.40 -29.88 10.70
N GLY A 123 14.00 -28.63 10.97
CA GLY A 123 14.03 -27.99 12.28
C GLY A 123 15.40 -27.43 12.70
N GLN A 124 16.39 -27.45 11.81
CA GLN A 124 17.73 -26.86 12.05
C GLN A 124 18.06 -25.75 11.06
N PHE A 125 17.04 -25.12 10.46
CA PHE A 125 17.21 -24.04 9.48
C PHE A 125 17.96 -22.86 10.11
N GLY A 126 19.09 -22.47 9.46
CA GLY A 126 19.95 -21.37 9.91
C GLY A 126 21.02 -21.76 10.94
N ASP A 127 21.11 -23.00 11.35
CA ASP A 127 22.23 -23.50 12.15
C ASP A 127 23.42 -23.78 11.23
N GLU A 128 24.45 -22.94 11.28
CA GLU A 128 25.63 -23.06 10.42
C GLU A 128 26.35 -24.41 10.60
N THR A 129 26.28 -25.02 11.80
CA THR A 129 26.90 -26.32 12.08
C THR A 129 26.12 -27.51 11.52
N ALA A 130 24.83 -27.28 11.20
CA ALA A 130 23.94 -28.27 10.63
C ALA A 130 23.83 -28.18 9.09
N ALA A 131 24.40 -27.15 8.48
CA ALA A 131 24.34 -26.94 7.04
C ALA A 131 25.00 -28.09 6.26
N ILE A 132 24.32 -28.55 5.22
CA ILE A 132 24.84 -29.60 4.32
C ILE A 132 25.58 -28.92 3.18
N ALA A 133 26.88 -29.24 3.05
CA ALA A 133 27.70 -28.73 1.96
C ALA A 133 27.34 -29.43 0.64
N GLY A 134 27.14 -28.63 -0.40
CA GLY A 134 26.74 -29.15 -1.71
C GLY A 134 26.70 -28.09 -2.79
N THR A 135 26.31 -28.50 -3.98
CA THR A 135 26.14 -27.63 -5.13
C THR A 135 24.75 -27.76 -5.71
N PHE A 136 24.21 -26.65 -6.21
CA PHE A 136 22.87 -26.61 -6.83
C PHE A 136 23.00 -26.33 -8.34
N ALA A 137 22.46 -27.22 -9.15
CA ALA A 137 22.34 -27.06 -10.59
C ALA A 137 21.11 -27.78 -11.12
N THR A 138 20.46 -27.22 -12.12
CA THR A 138 19.32 -27.85 -12.84
C THR A 138 18.21 -28.35 -11.87
N ASN A 139 17.78 -27.50 -10.93
CA ASN A 139 16.77 -27.82 -9.92
C ASN A 139 17.13 -28.98 -8.97
N LYS A 140 18.39 -29.31 -8.87
CA LYS A 140 18.90 -30.38 -8.04
C LYS A 140 20.04 -29.87 -7.16
N PHE A 141 19.97 -30.14 -5.87
CA PHE A 141 21.08 -29.97 -4.95
C PHE A 141 21.78 -31.31 -4.77
N THR A 142 23.09 -31.32 -4.93
CA THR A 142 23.91 -32.51 -4.75
C THR A 142 24.93 -32.24 -3.63
N GLU A 143 24.95 -33.09 -2.61
CA GLU A 143 25.92 -32.98 -1.53
C GLU A 143 27.35 -33.20 -2.01
N THR A 144 28.30 -32.54 -1.37
CA THR A 144 29.75 -32.81 -1.64
C THR A 144 30.25 -33.92 -0.71
N ALA A 145 31.31 -34.60 -1.18
CA ALA A 145 31.93 -35.69 -0.39
C ALA A 145 32.50 -35.22 0.98
N GLU A 146 32.81 -33.92 1.07
CA GLU A 146 33.38 -33.27 2.26
C GLU A 146 32.32 -32.87 3.28
N SER A 147 31.03 -33.05 2.98
CA SER A 147 29.97 -32.75 3.94
C SER A 147 29.98 -33.76 5.10
N ASP A 148 30.06 -33.25 6.33
CA ASP A 148 29.93 -34.06 7.54
C ASP A 148 28.50 -34.55 7.77
N LYS A 149 27.52 -33.86 7.19
CA LYS A 149 26.10 -34.21 7.20
C LYS A 149 25.69 -34.76 5.84
N LYS A 150 24.88 -35.81 5.85
CA LYS A 150 24.49 -36.55 4.65
C LYS A 150 23.00 -36.46 4.34
N LEU A 151 22.69 -36.39 3.06
CA LEU A 151 21.32 -36.52 2.56
C LEU A 151 20.93 -37.99 2.53
N THR A 152 20.13 -38.42 3.50
CA THR A 152 19.69 -39.82 3.63
C THR A 152 18.28 -39.99 3.08
N VAL A 153 18.08 -41.08 2.31
CA VAL A 153 16.78 -41.40 1.72
C VAL A 153 15.70 -41.52 2.81
N GLY A 154 14.55 -40.90 2.57
CA GLY A 154 13.41 -40.87 3.47
C GLY A 154 13.42 -39.76 4.51
N ALA A 155 14.59 -39.12 4.77
CA ALA A 155 14.66 -37.98 5.66
C ALA A 155 14.12 -36.69 5.01
N GLU A 156 13.67 -35.76 5.85
CA GLU A 156 13.20 -34.43 5.44
C GLU A 156 14.24 -33.36 5.72
N PHE A 157 14.42 -32.49 4.75
CA PHE A 157 15.38 -31.39 4.78
C PHE A 157 14.66 -30.07 4.53
N GLU A 158 15.12 -29.04 5.17
CA GLU A 158 14.65 -27.68 5.00
C GLU A 158 15.63 -26.93 4.10
N VAL A 159 15.12 -26.41 2.97
CA VAL A 159 15.94 -25.80 1.93
C VAL A 159 15.56 -24.34 1.81
N GLY A 160 16.51 -23.43 2.05
CA GLY A 160 16.39 -22.00 1.82
C GLY A 160 17.06 -21.59 0.52
N TYR A 161 16.44 -20.69 -0.23
CA TYR A 161 16.96 -20.19 -1.50
C TYR A 161 16.42 -18.82 -1.86
N ILE A 162 17.04 -18.16 -2.84
CA ILE A 162 16.46 -17.01 -3.51
C ILE A 162 15.83 -17.47 -4.82
N VAL A 163 14.54 -17.16 -5.01
CA VAL A 163 13.81 -17.44 -6.23
C VAL A 163 13.52 -16.16 -7.01
N THR A 164 13.68 -16.20 -8.32
CA THR A 164 13.24 -15.14 -9.23
C THR A 164 11.99 -15.61 -9.95
N ARG A 165 10.90 -14.84 -9.86
CA ARG A 165 9.63 -15.11 -10.58
C ARG A 165 9.37 -13.99 -11.57
N THR A 166 8.90 -14.37 -12.77
CA THR A 166 8.57 -13.44 -13.87
C THR A 166 7.08 -13.45 -14.21
N SER A 167 6.31 -14.31 -13.55
CA SER A 167 4.85 -14.40 -13.72
C SER A 167 4.15 -14.78 -12.43
N GLY A 168 2.87 -14.44 -12.32
CA GLY A 168 2.05 -14.75 -11.15
C GLY A 168 2.46 -13.98 -9.89
N ILE A 169 3.11 -12.83 -10.04
CA ILE A 169 3.58 -11.99 -8.95
C ILE A 169 3.25 -10.52 -9.23
N LYS A 170 3.02 -9.77 -8.17
CA LYS A 170 2.87 -8.31 -8.18
C LYS A 170 3.86 -7.74 -7.17
N LYS A 171 4.68 -6.80 -7.60
CA LYS A 171 5.67 -6.14 -6.76
C LYS A 171 5.51 -4.63 -6.87
N ILE A 172 5.61 -3.95 -5.75
CA ILE A 172 5.75 -2.50 -5.66
C ILE A 172 7.07 -2.22 -4.97
N SER A 173 7.87 -1.33 -5.57
CA SER A 173 9.18 -0.96 -5.02
C SER A 173 9.11 0.42 -4.38
N PHE A 174 9.42 0.50 -3.09
CA PHE A 174 9.56 1.76 -2.36
C PHE A 174 11.03 2.14 -2.29
N ASN A 175 11.39 3.24 -2.91
CA ASN A 175 12.76 3.76 -2.87
C ASN A 175 12.79 5.28 -3.10
N ASN A 176 13.92 5.91 -2.84
CA ASN A 176 14.05 7.37 -2.94
C ASN A 176 14.09 7.90 -4.38
N LYS A 177 14.22 7.03 -5.40
CA LYS A 177 14.23 7.41 -6.81
C LYS A 177 12.84 7.31 -7.46
N LYS A 178 11.94 6.50 -6.88
CA LYS A 178 10.55 6.34 -7.33
C LYS A 178 9.66 7.26 -6.51
N LEU A 179 9.35 8.41 -7.08
CA LEU A 179 8.50 9.42 -6.43
C LEU A 179 7.03 9.19 -6.78
N PRO A 180 6.11 9.39 -5.84
CA PRO A 180 4.68 9.41 -6.11
C PRO A 180 4.33 10.45 -7.16
N LYS A 181 3.21 10.22 -7.82
CA LYS A 181 2.58 11.19 -8.72
C LYS A 181 1.65 12.09 -7.93
N ASP A 182 1.36 13.26 -8.48
CA ASP A 182 0.23 14.06 -8.00
C ASP A 182 -1.07 13.51 -8.59
N TYR A 183 -2.12 13.61 -7.80
CA TYR A 183 -3.44 13.06 -8.13
C TYR A 183 -4.52 14.14 -8.07
N TYR A 184 -5.54 13.95 -8.87
CA TYR A 184 -6.84 14.59 -8.74
C TYR A 184 -7.76 13.62 -8.01
N ILE A 185 -8.37 14.04 -6.90
CA ILE A 185 -9.16 13.14 -6.06
C ILE A 185 -10.57 13.70 -5.90
N THR A 186 -11.55 12.85 -6.16
CA THR A 186 -12.96 13.14 -5.89
C THR A 186 -13.48 12.17 -4.84
N GLN A 187 -14.11 12.70 -3.80
CA GLN A 187 -14.83 11.95 -2.78
C GLN A 187 -16.33 12.23 -2.94
N LYS A 188 -17.13 11.17 -3.04
CA LYS A 188 -18.59 11.26 -3.21
C LYS A 188 -19.29 10.61 -2.03
N THR A 189 -20.29 11.30 -1.50
CA THR A 189 -21.14 10.82 -0.41
C THR A 189 -22.55 11.37 -0.59
N VAL A 190 -23.43 11.10 0.34
CA VAL A 190 -24.82 11.54 0.31
C VAL A 190 -25.18 12.16 1.64
N ASP A 191 -25.71 13.38 1.60
CA ASP A 191 -26.28 14.05 2.77
C ASP A 191 -27.78 13.77 2.86
N LYS A 192 -28.31 13.69 4.07
CA LYS A 192 -29.73 13.51 4.36
C LYS A 192 -30.26 14.72 5.12
N ASP A 193 -31.36 15.29 4.66
CA ASP A 193 -32.02 16.40 5.32
C ASP A 193 -33.03 15.97 6.41
N GLU A 194 -33.65 16.94 7.06
CA GLU A 194 -34.65 16.74 8.13
C GLU A 194 -35.92 16.06 7.62
N GLU A 195 -36.25 16.17 6.32
CA GLU A 195 -37.39 15.54 5.68
C GLU A 195 -37.11 14.15 5.15
N GLY A 196 -35.81 13.74 5.19
CA GLY A 196 -35.34 12.42 4.77
C GLY A 196 -34.86 12.36 3.33
N LEU A 197 -34.82 13.49 2.64
CA LEU A 197 -34.37 13.61 1.27
C LEU A 197 -32.84 13.45 1.19
N LEU A 198 -32.37 12.69 0.21
CA LEU A 198 -30.96 12.41 -0.02
C LEU A 198 -30.41 13.33 -1.11
N THR A 199 -29.34 14.04 -0.81
CA THR A 199 -28.67 14.93 -1.73
C THR A 199 -27.21 14.49 -1.92
N PRO A 200 -26.77 14.15 -3.14
CA PRO A 200 -25.38 13.80 -3.40
C PRO A 200 -24.44 14.98 -3.13
N PHE A 201 -23.34 14.68 -2.45
CA PHE A 201 -22.32 15.64 -2.07
C PHE A 201 -20.97 15.18 -2.58
N VAL A 202 -20.23 16.07 -3.23
CA VAL A 202 -18.96 15.78 -3.89
C VAL A 202 -17.89 16.71 -3.37
N MET A 203 -16.78 16.15 -2.92
CA MET A 203 -15.58 16.89 -2.56
C MET A 203 -14.51 16.65 -3.63
N THR A 204 -13.86 17.71 -4.10
CA THR A 204 -12.86 17.63 -5.17
C THR A 204 -11.57 18.30 -4.73
N ALA A 205 -10.48 17.51 -4.66
CA ALA A 205 -9.12 18.01 -4.49
C ALA A 205 -8.43 18.07 -5.86
N TYR A 206 -8.05 19.27 -6.29
CA TYR A 206 -7.50 19.52 -7.62
C TYR A 206 -6.09 18.99 -7.79
N LYS A 207 -5.28 19.09 -6.75
CA LYS A 207 -3.92 18.57 -6.72
C LYS A 207 -3.59 18.02 -5.35
N ALA A 208 -3.49 16.71 -5.26
CA ALA A 208 -3.20 15.97 -4.04
C ALA A 208 -1.86 15.23 -4.18
N SER A 209 -0.95 15.47 -3.25
CA SER A 209 0.33 14.78 -3.14
C SER A 209 0.32 13.85 -1.94
N ILE A 210 0.61 12.57 -2.14
CA ILE A 210 0.57 11.60 -1.04
C ILE A 210 1.74 11.79 -0.09
N GLN A 211 1.46 11.79 1.20
CA GLN A 211 2.48 11.68 2.23
C GLN A 211 3.10 10.27 2.20
N ARG A 212 4.44 10.19 2.24
CA ARG A 212 5.17 8.91 2.11
C ARG A 212 5.35 8.19 3.45
N ASN A 213 4.52 8.48 4.39
CA ASN A 213 4.48 7.82 5.69
C ASN A 213 3.28 6.84 5.72
N PHE A 214 3.55 5.57 5.85
CA PHE A 214 2.52 4.58 6.11
C PHE A 214 3.09 3.48 7.01
N GLU A 215 2.22 2.84 7.75
CA GLU A 215 2.54 1.72 8.61
C GLU A 215 1.64 0.53 8.25
N LEU A 216 2.23 -0.66 8.21
CA LEU A 216 1.52 -1.92 8.09
C LEU A 216 1.74 -2.71 9.38
N SER A 217 0.66 -3.00 10.06
CA SER A 217 0.64 -3.82 11.26
C SER A 217 -0.06 -5.13 10.96
N PHE A 218 0.53 -6.24 11.37
CA PHE A 218 -0.06 -7.57 11.25
C PHE A 218 -0.14 -8.21 12.64
N SER A 219 -1.34 -8.66 13.02
CA SER A 219 -1.61 -9.33 14.29
C SER A 219 -2.45 -10.58 14.03
N SER A 220 -2.25 -11.60 14.84
CA SER A 220 -3.08 -12.80 14.82
C SER A 220 -4.37 -12.64 15.63
N GLU A 221 -4.49 -11.56 16.41
CA GLU A 221 -5.63 -11.28 17.28
C GLU A 221 -6.09 -9.83 17.12
N GLY A 222 -7.38 -9.57 17.35
CA GLY A 222 -8.00 -8.25 17.26
C GLY A 222 -8.66 -7.97 15.91
N ASP A 223 -8.95 -6.69 15.66
CA ASP A 223 -9.53 -6.23 14.40
C ASP A 223 -8.51 -6.32 13.26
N PRO A 224 -8.98 -6.50 12.00
CA PRO A 224 -8.11 -6.46 10.84
C PRO A 224 -7.31 -5.15 10.79
N ALA A 225 -6.03 -5.25 10.40
CA ALA A 225 -5.16 -4.08 10.29
C ALA A 225 -5.72 -3.07 9.28
N SER A 226 -5.78 -1.80 9.68
CA SER A 226 -6.13 -0.69 8.78
C SER A 226 -4.88 -0.08 8.14
N VAL A 227 -5.04 0.41 6.92
CA VAL A 227 -4.04 1.20 6.22
C VAL A 227 -4.59 2.59 6.00
N THR A 228 -3.82 3.59 6.42
CA THR A 228 -4.17 5.00 6.28
C THR A 228 -3.25 5.65 5.25
N LEU A 229 -3.85 6.31 4.25
CA LEU A 229 -3.15 7.15 3.29
C LEU A 229 -3.56 8.60 3.50
N THR A 230 -2.58 9.47 3.65
CA THR A 230 -2.78 10.92 3.82
C THR A 230 -2.23 11.65 2.61
N PHE A 231 -2.98 12.61 2.11
CA PHE A 231 -2.62 13.48 1.01
C PHE A 231 -2.55 14.93 1.48
N ASP A 232 -1.50 15.61 1.10
CA ASP A 232 -1.43 17.07 1.18
C ASP A 232 -2.11 17.66 -0.04
N LEU A 233 -3.04 18.57 0.18
CA LEU A 233 -3.75 19.28 -0.89
C LEU A 233 -3.01 20.56 -1.23
N MET A 234 -2.71 20.73 -2.50
CA MET A 234 -1.95 21.87 -3.02
C MET A 234 -2.82 22.67 -3.97
N GLU A 235 -2.48 23.93 -4.10
CA GLU A 235 -3.11 24.82 -5.08
C GLU A 235 -2.90 24.31 -6.52
N ASP A 236 -3.95 24.42 -7.32
CA ASP A 236 -3.86 24.32 -8.76
C ASP A 236 -3.33 25.64 -9.37
N LYS A 237 -3.33 25.73 -10.71
CA LYS A 237 -2.89 26.94 -11.43
C LYS A 237 -3.79 28.18 -11.19
N ASP A 238 -5.01 27.97 -10.72
CA ASP A 238 -6.03 29.00 -10.49
C ASP A 238 -6.16 29.36 -9.00
N GLY A 239 -5.34 28.74 -8.13
CA GLY A 239 -5.32 28.96 -6.68
C GLY A 239 -6.37 28.11 -5.92
N ASN A 240 -7.03 27.15 -6.57
CA ASN A 240 -8.01 26.30 -5.92
C ASN A 240 -7.30 25.12 -5.25
N ILE A 241 -7.65 24.82 -4.00
CA ILE A 241 -7.15 23.69 -3.25
C ILE A 241 -8.19 22.57 -3.28
N PHE A 242 -9.45 22.93 -2.99
CA PHE A 242 -10.49 21.98 -2.69
C PHE A 242 -11.87 22.62 -2.86
N ASP A 243 -12.78 21.91 -3.53
CA ASP A 243 -14.17 22.32 -3.71
C ASP A 243 -15.13 21.35 -3.01
N MET A 244 -16.23 21.89 -2.52
CA MET A 244 -17.40 21.17 -2.04
C MET A 244 -18.57 21.48 -2.98
N ILE A 245 -19.18 20.45 -3.53
CA ILE A 245 -20.23 20.54 -4.55
C ILE A 245 -21.43 19.75 -4.05
N GLU A 246 -22.56 20.40 -4.02
CA GLU A 246 -23.86 19.79 -3.75
C GLU A 246 -24.64 19.65 -5.07
N LEU A 247 -25.11 18.44 -5.39
CA LEU A 247 -25.85 18.16 -6.61
C LEU A 247 -27.37 18.24 -6.33
N THR A 248 -27.91 19.42 -6.45
CA THR A 248 -29.33 19.72 -6.07
C THR A 248 -30.37 19.18 -7.05
N ASP A 249 -29.97 18.83 -8.27
CA ASP A 249 -30.84 18.27 -9.31
C ASP A 249 -30.93 16.74 -9.26
N ASP A 250 -30.05 16.08 -8.51
CA ASP A 250 -29.94 14.61 -8.37
C ASP A 250 -30.53 14.11 -7.04
N VAL A 251 -31.59 14.75 -6.58
CA VAL A 251 -32.21 14.46 -5.28
C VAL A 251 -33.17 13.26 -5.40
N GLU A 252 -32.98 12.22 -4.59
CA GLU A 252 -33.80 11.01 -4.51
C GLU A 252 -34.63 10.90 -3.22
#